data_bd0f3b07b6ed2cba518520dbff04b4ba
#
_entry.id   bd0f3b07b6ed2cba518520dbff04b4ba
#
_cell.length_a   1.000
_cell.length_b   1.000
_cell.length_c   1.000
_cell.angle_alpha   90.00
_cell.angle_beta   90.00
_cell.angle_gamma   90.00
#
_symmetry.space_group_name_H-M   'P 1'
#
loop_
_entity.id
_entity.type
_entity.pdbx_description
1 polymer ?
#
loop_
_entity_poly.entity_id
_entity_poly.type
_entity_poly.pdbx_seq_one_letter_code
_entity_poly.pdbx_strand_id
1 'polypeptide(L)'
;MKNVLLLCMSPLSSKAKINKYTYESKKGKQFIEGVMTNEAPTKAVIGLLEEKGNSNRLDKVVMICSDAVKKTIKLDEGENDLQNLKQVDISKCMEDSHIEFYKKLINSYAEEINKSYINSPIEYEMVGIADFTEDNEVSKSVIEAANKVSEAGEQVNLFIDFNGGQRYVAFMILAIANLMKIRQVNIEQIMTMNFDNKVDGIVPIQNMESVFASFDLIAGINEYINYGRIKTLRSYFKPSSNKEINAILAKMEEFSNNLQLCRTGYVMSHRNELLQMLKDYSEKKRETEVLDTYEQLFEYVVNDILTGYEGLLTGDLPDIIKWCVDNDFIQQALTFTSEEMPGYFWGSGLFKASASEEAAYDKFLKKVYDPSSEEYKTQKQYYRKKHSKNSSKYAYEWMINYLQQTNKDRINKNELDNIKKELKNLNKNKIKDNKVLEKATKYAAPLIWHTKQRNGRAVCARNGEILFKEVIILYFVLKEQRNLTNHADGETGEADSWSYEYLCEVLIKLCNALEKWKKCNVNRKQQGR
;
A
#
# COMPACT_ATOMS: atom_id res chain seq x y z
N MET A 1 18.61 -22.08 -12.80
CA MET A 1 17.58 -21.11 -13.18
C MET A 1 17.03 -21.54 -14.53
N LYS A 2 15.71 -21.63 -14.68
CA LYS A 2 15.04 -22.06 -15.91
C LYS A 2 14.46 -20.86 -16.66
N ASN A 3 14.67 -20.81 -17.97
CA ASN A 3 14.12 -19.75 -18.82
C ASN A 3 12.83 -20.25 -19.49
N VAL A 4 11.73 -19.59 -19.22
CA VAL A 4 10.39 -19.97 -19.68
C VAL A 4 9.81 -18.84 -20.53
N LEU A 5 9.23 -19.17 -21.68
CA LEU A 5 8.45 -18.23 -22.48
C LEU A 5 6.96 -18.54 -22.33
N LEU A 6 6.17 -17.55 -21.98
CA LEU A 6 4.71 -17.59 -21.99
C LEU A 6 4.19 -16.85 -23.22
N LEU A 7 3.31 -17.46 -23.99
CA LEU A 7 2.70 -16.85 -25.15
C LEU A 7 1.25 -17.33 -25.38
N CYS A 8 0.49 -16.55 -26.16
CA CYS A 8 -0.74 -17.03 -26.76
C CYS A 8 -0.49 -17.42 -28.20
N MET A 9 -0.75 -18.68 -28.51
CA MET A 9 -0.48 -19.22 -29.83
C MET A 9 -1.46 -18.65 -30.88
N SER A 10 -0.91 -18.08 -31.97
CA SER A 10 -1.68 -17.65 -33.13
C SER A 10 -1.63 -18.69 -34.25
N PRO A 11 -2.73 -18.87 -34.99
CA PRO A 11 -2.69 -19.69 -36.20
C PRO A 11 -1.80 -19.05 -37.26
N LEU A 12 -1.19 -19.85 -38.09
CA LEU A 12 -0.55 -19.39 -39.34
C LEU A 12 -1.64 -18.79 -40.25
N SER A 13 -1.37 -17.63 -40.82
CA SER A 13 -2.27 -17.05 -41.80
C SER A 13 -2.33 -17.92 -43.08
N SER A 14 -3.51 -18.04 -43.70
CA SER A 14 -3.65 -18.72 -44.99
C SER A 14 -2.83 -18.04 -46.11
N LYS A 15 -2.54 -16.73 -45.97
CA LYS A 15 -1.65 -15.92 -46.81
C LYS A 15 -0.33 -15.68 -46.10
N ALA A 16 0.32 -16.73 -45.67
CA ALA A 16 1.56 -16.63 -44.91
C ALA A 16 2.64 -15.90 -45.67
N LYS A 17 3.21 -14.84 -45.11
CA LYS A 17 4.30 -14.06 -45.66
C LYS A 17 5.49 -14.05 -44.72
N ILE A 18 6.69 -14.11 -45.29
CA ILE A 18 7.92 -13.91 -44.54
C ILE A 18 8.05 -12.43 -44.19
N ASN A 19 7.95 -12.11 -42.91
CA ASN A 19 8.20 -10.77 -42.42
C ASN A 19 9.58 -10.67 -41.79
N LYS A 20 10.18 -9.48 -41.91
CA LYS A 20 11.43 -9.14 -41.24
C LYS A 20 11.14 -8.41 -39.95
N TYR A 21 11.82 -8.81 -38.87
CA TYR A 21 11.69 -8.23 -37.54
C TYR A 21 13.03 -7.79 -37.01
N THR A 22 13.02 -6.87 -36.07
CA THR A 22 14.22 -6.42 -35.38
C THR A 22 13.98 -6.33 -33.88
N TYR A 23 14.98 -6.63 -33.08
CA TYR A 23 15.00 -6.46 -31.64
C TYR A 23 16.34 -5.86 -31.18
N GLU A 24 16.31 -5.14 -30.07
CA GLU A 24 17.50 -4.57 -29.44
C GLU A 24 18.17 -5.61 -28.54
N SER A 25 19.48 -5.74 -28.69
CA SER A 25 20.33 -6.60 -27.89
C SER A 25 21.54 -5.84 -27.36
N LYS A 26 22.35 -6.47 -26.50
CA LYS A 26 23.61 -5.88 -26.03
C LYS A 26 24.62 -5.62 -27.18
N LYS A 27 24.50 -6.37 -28.26
CA LYS A 27 25.35 -6.21 -29.48
C LYS A 27 24.75 -5.21 -30.48
N GLY A 28 23.66 -4.52 -30.08
CA GLY A 28 22.92 -3.62 -30.94
C GLY A 28 21.75 -4.32 -31.62
N LYS A 29 21.25 -3.69 -32.67
CA LYS A 29 20.05 -4.10 -33.40
C LYS A 29 20.27 -5.42 -34.14
N GLN A 30 19.46 -6.42 -33.85
CA GLN A 30 19.48 -7.74 -34.47
C GLN A 30 18.27 -7.91 -35.38
N PHE A 31 18.42 -8.76 -36.41
CA PHE A 31 17.40 -9.02 -37.42
C PHE A 31 17.05 -10.50 -37.48
N ILE A 32 15.75 -10.78 -37.57
CA ILE A 32 15.23 -12.14 -37.72
C ILE A 32 14.07 -12.14 -38.72
N GLU A 33 13.78 -13.31 -39.26
CA GLU A 33 12.66 -13.54 -40.16
C GLU A 33 11.69 -14.52 -39.52
N GLY A 34 10.40 -14.37 -39.83
CA GLY A 34 9.36 -15.26 -39.34
C GLY A 34 8.08 -15.18 -40.17
N VAL A 35 7.32 -16.27 -40.18
CA VAL A 35 6.04 -16.40 -40.88
C VAL A 35 4.87 -16.45 -39.92
N MET A 36 5.11 -16.84 -38.65
CA MET A 36 4.11 -16.87 -37.60
C MET A 36 4.29 -15.72 -36.63
N THR A 37 3.18 -15.23 -36.09
CA THR A 37 3.18 -14.11 -35.12
C THR A 37 4.08 -14.40 -33.90
N ASN A 38 4.04 -15.61 -33.35
CA ASN A 38 4.82 -15.95 -32.16
C ASN A 38 6.26 -16.41 -32.46
N GLU A 39 6.59 -16.62 -33.75
CA GLU A 39 7.92 -17.11 -34.15
C GLU A 39 9.00 -16.07 -33.86
N ALA A 40 8.78 -14.83 -34.30
CA ALA A 40 9.80 -13.78 -34.16
C ALA A 40 10.13 -13.43 -32.70
N PRO A 41 9.15 -13.20 -31.79
CA PRO A 41 9.46 -13.02 -30.37
C PRO A 41 10.19 -14.20 -29.75
N THR A 42 9.82 -15.43 -30.10
CA THR A 42 10.53 -16.64 -29.59
C THR A 42 11.95 -16.71 -30.06
N LYS A 43 12.20 -16.44 -31.33
CA LYS A 43 13.56 -16.36 -31.91
C LYS A 43 14.39 -15.24 -31.22
N ALA A 44 13.76 -14.09 -30.95
CA ALA A 44 14.41 -13.00 -30.21
C ALA A 44 14.85 -13.44 -28.82
N VAL A 45 13.97 -14.16 -28.06
CA VAL A 45 14.33 -14.72 -26.74
C VAL A 45 15.52 -15.67 -26.83
N ILE A 46 15.53 -16.59 -27.81
CA ILE A 46 16.65 -17.51 -28.01
C ILE A 46 17.94 -16.74 -28.28
N GLY A 47 17.91 -15.72 -29.16
CA GLY A 47 19.06 -14.88 -29.45
C GLY A 47 19.57 -14.09 -28.25
N LEU A 48 18.66 -13.50 -27.44
CA LEU A 48 19.02 -12.79 -26.22
C LEU A 48 19.64 -13.70 -25.15
N LEU A 49 19.17 -14.94 -25.05
CA LEU A 49 19.73 -15.92 -24.12
C LEU A 49 21.11 -16.39 -24.55
N GLU A 50 21.33 -16.62 -25.84
CA GLU A 50 22.63 -16.97 -26.38
C GLU A 50 23.70 -15.88 -26.12
N GLU A 51 23.32 -14.61 -26.18
CA GLU A 51 24.21 -13.50 -25.82
C GLU A 51 24.64 -13.48 -24.35
N LYS A 52 23.83 -14.06 -23.47
CA LYS A 52 24.15 -14.22 -22.04
C LYS A 52 25.13 -15.38 -21.78
N GLY A 53 25.44 -16.16 -22.79
CA GLY A 53 26.40 -17.28 -22.78
C GLY A 53 25.73 -18.64 -23.02
N ASN A 54 26.50 -19.58 -23.57
CA ASN A 54 26.03 -20.89 -24.07
C ASN A 54 25.29 -21.77 -23.03
N SER A 55 25.38 -21.46 -21.75
CA SER A 55 24.63 -22.14 -20.70
C SER A 55 23.20 -21.60 -20.52
N ASN A 56 22.94 -20.40 -21.09
CA ASN A 56 21.63 -19.79 -21.04
C ASN A 56 20.82 -20.17 -22.27
N ARG A 57 19.72 -20.84 -22.08
CA ARG A 57 18.91 -21.37 -23.18
C ARG A 57 17.42 -21.22 -22.80
N LEU A 58 16.55 -21.24 -23.80
CA LEU A 58 15.11 -21.35 -23.57
C LEU A 58 14.82 -22.81 -23.21
N ASP A 59 14.35 -23.05 -21.99
CA ASP A 59 14.09 -24.40 -21.49
C ASP A 59 12.66 -24.84 -21.80
N LYS A 60 11.68 -23.94 -21.68
CA LYS A 60 10.26 -24.24 -21.76
C LYS A 60 9.47 -23.15 -22.46
N VAL A 61 8.47 -23.54 -23.24
CA VAL A 61 7.44 -22.65 -23.80
C VAL A 61 6.07 -23.08 -23.30
N VAL A 62 5.38 -22.19 -22.59
CA VAL A 62 4.00 -22.38 -22.16
C VAL A 62 3.09 -21.64 -23.13
N MET A 63 2.26 -22.39 -23.84
CA MET A 63 1.41 -21.90 -24.91
C MET A 63 -0.07 -21.92 -24.48
N ILE A 64 -0.72 -20.79 -24.50
CA ILE A 64 -2.16 -20.67 -24.37
C ILE A 64 -2.77 -20.91 -25.75
N CYS A 65 -3.56 -21.96 -25.91
CA CYS A 65 -3.98 -22.48 -27.20
C CYS A 65 -5.50 -22.51 -27.35
N SER A 66 -6.03 -21.83 -28.35
CA SER A 66 -7.41 -22.01 -28.81
C SER A 66 -7.55 -23.26 -29.68
N ASP A 67 -8.78 -23.69 -29.94
CA ASP A 67 -9.02 -24.83 -30.83
C ASP A 67 -8.58 -24.55 -32.29
N ALA A 68 -8.54 -23.30 -32.69
CA ALA A 68 -8.08 -22.91 -34.01
C ALA A 68 -6.65 -23.36 -34.32
N VAL A 69 -5.74 -23.24 -33.32
CA VAL A 69 -4.30 -23.58 -33.51
C VAL A 69 -4.02 -25.09 -33.46
N LYS A 70 -4.97 -25.89 -32.98
CA LYS A 70 -4.90 -27.36 -32.99
C LYS A 70 -5.29 -27.96 -34.35
N LYS A 71 -5.94 -27.18 -35.23
CA LYS A 71 -6.37 -27.63 -36.56
C LYS A 71 -5.19 -27.71 -37.52
N THR A 72 -5.35 -28.53 -38.55
CA THR A 72 -4.39 -28.65 -39.66
C THR A 72 -4.31 -27.35 -40.43
N ILE A 73 -3.10 -27.00 -40.86
CA ILE A 73 -2.81 -25.79 -41.64
C ILE A 73 -3.55 -25.84 -42.97
N LYS A 74 -4.21 -24.75 -43.35
CA LYS A 74 -4.84 -24.55 -44.63
C LYS A 74 -4.30 -23.27 -45.25
N LEU A 75 -3.69 -23.38 -46.44
CA LEU A 75 -3.11 -22.26 -47.19
C LEU A 75 -3.94 -21.96 -48.43
N ASP A 76 -4.03 -20.70 -48.78
CA ASP A 76 -4.62 -20.26 -50.03
C ASP A 76 -3.65 -20.58 -51.19
N GLU A 77 -4.18 -21.12 -52.31
CA GLU A 77 -3.36 -21.46 -53.45
C GLU A 77 -2.74 -20.21 -54.08
N GLY A 78 -1.41 -20.21 -54.18
CA GLY A 78 -0.62 -19.21 -54.92
C GLY A 78 -0.32 -17.89 -54.19
N GLU A 79 -0.81 -17.69 -52.94
CA GLU A 79 -0.62 -16.40 -52.20
C GLU A 79 0.26 -16.53 -50.96
N ASN A 80 1.18 -17.50 -50.89
CA ASN A 80 2.04 -17.67 -49.71
C ASN A 80 3.52 -17.74 -50.05
N ASP A 81 4.38 -17.29 -49.13
CA ASP A 81 5.84 -17.26 -49.28
C ASP A 81 6.51 -18.52 -48.67
N LEU A 82 5.76 -19.51 -48.24
CA LEU A 82 6.30 -20.66 -47.49
C LEU A 82 7.32 -21.46 -48.34
N GLN A 83 7.17 -21.47 -49.66
CA GLN A 83 8.14 -22.12 -50.58
C GLN A 83 9.56 -21.55 -50.47
N ASN A 84 9.71 -20.35 -49.94
CA ASN A 84 10.98 -19.67 -49.73
C ASN A 84 11.62 -19.95 -48.37
N LEU A 85 10.96 -20.73 -47.48
CA LEU A 85 11.52 -21.13 -46.19
C LEU A 85 12.56 -22.23 -46.37
N LYS A 86 13.82 -21.88 -46.09
CA LYS A 86 14.94 -22.83 -46.15
C LYS A 86 14.99 -23.87 -45.04
N GLN A 87 14.26 -23.62 -43.97
CA GLN A 87 14.38 -24.33 -42.68
C GLN A 87 13.45 -25.53 -42.51
N VAL A 88 12.40 -25.66 -43.34
CA VAL A 88 11.38 -26.69 -43.17
C VAL A 88 10.87 -27.19 -44.53
N ASP A 89 10.71 -28.50 -44.68
CA ASP A 89 10.07 -29.12 -45.85
C ASP A 89 8.55 -28.90 -45.78
N ILE A 90 8.08 -27.97 -46.57
CA ILE A 90 6.68 -27.49 -46.55
C ILE A 90 5.70 -28.59 -46.95
N SER A 91 6.12 -29.51 -47.84
CA SER A 91 5.24 -30.62 -48.27
C SER A 91 4.82 -31.50 -47.09
N LYS A 92 5.71 -31.65 -46.11
CA LYS A 92 5.45 -32.41 -44.87
C LYS A 92 4.71 -31.59 -43.81
N CYS A 93 4.71 -30.26 -43.91
CA CYS A 93 4.08 -29.40 -42.91
C CYS A 93 2.58 -29.19 -43.13
N MET A 94 2.06 -29.46 -44.31
CA MET A 94 0.64 -29.32 -44.62
C MET A 94 -0.26 -30.33 -43.86
N GLU A 95 0.32 -31.38 -43.30
CA GLU A 95 -0.37 -32.34 -42.43
C GLU A 95 -0.30 -31.96 -40.96
N ASP A 96 0.53 -30.94 -40.60
CA ASP A 96 0.73 -30.51 -39.22
C ASP A 96 -0.37 -29.60 -38.74
N SER A 97 -0.59 -29.59 -37.44
CA SER A 97 -1.30 -28.48 -36.78
C SER A 97 -0.44 -27.21 -36.77
N HIS A 98 -1.06 -26.04 -36.55
CA HIS A 98 -0.30 -24.80 -36.39
C HIS A 98 0.74 -24.87 -35.26
N ILE A 99 0.43 -25.64 -34.18
CA ILE A 99 1.32 -25.85 -33.03
C ILE A 99 2.55 -26.68 -33.45
N GLU A 100 2.35 -27.78 -34.17
CA GLU A 100 3.48 -28.64 -34.59
C GLU A 100 4.38 -27.94 -35.62
N PHE A 101 3.80 -27.16 -36.50
CA PHE A 101 4.56 -26.34 -37.43
C PHE A 101 5.42 -25.31 -36.70
N TYR A 102 4.83 -24.58 -35.73
CA TYR A 102 5.57 -23.66 -34.88
C TYR A 102 6.75 -24.33 -34.15
N LYS A 103 6.53 -25.51 -33.53
CA LYS A 103 7.57 -26.24 -32.83
C LYS A 103 8.71 -26.61 -33.77
N LYS A 104 8.43 -27.06 -35.01
CA LYS A 104 9.44 -27.38 -36.01
C LYS A 104 10.27 -26.16 -36.36
N LEU A 105 9.65 -25.00 -36.62
CA LEU A 105 10.35 -23.75 -36.92
C LEU A 105 11.28 -23.32 -35.79
N ILE A 106 10.79 -23.35 -34.56
CA ILE A 106 11.54 -22.90 -33.38
C ILE A 106 12.70 -23.85 -33.06
N ASN A 107 12.47 -25.18 -33.10
CA ASN A 107 13.53 -26.14 -32.84
C ASN A 107 14.64 -26.06 -33.87
N SER A 108 14.30 -25.97 -35.17
CA SER A 108 15.29 -25.80 -36.23
C SER A 108 16.15 -24.54 -36.01
N TYR A 109 15.53 -23.42 -35.68
CA TYR A 109 16.26 -22.18 -35.38
C TYR A 109 17.13 -22.31 -34.11
N ALA A 110 16.59 -22.90 -33.05
CA ALA A 110 17.31 -23.09 -31.79
C ALA A 110 18.56 -23.94 -31.96
N GLU A 111 18.46 -25.06 -32.73
CA GLU A 111 19.57 -25.96 -33.03
C GLU A 111 20.65 -25.29 -33.93
N GLU A 112 20.24 -24.40 -34.83
CA GLU A 112 21.16 -23.59 -35.64
C GLU A 112 21.98 -22.63 -34.78
N ILE A 113 21.32 -21.95 -33.83
CA ILE A 113 21.95 -20.97 -32.93
C ILE A 113 22.81 -21.66 -31.87
N ASN A 114 22.32 -22.74 -31.26
CA ASN A 114 23.02 -23.41 -30.17
C ASN A 114 22.84 -24.94 -30.22
N LYS A 115 23.92 -25.66 -30.48
CA LYS A 115 23.97 -27.13 -30.57
C LYS A 115 23.48 -27.85 -29.31
N SER A 116 23.43 -27.17 -28.15
CA SER A 116 22.90 -27.76 -26.89
C SER A 116 21.45 -28.19 -27.00
N TYR A 117 20.67 -27.55 -27.88
CA TYR A 117 19.27 -27.92 -28.11
C TYR A 117 19.06 -29.28 -28.73
N ILE A 118 20.07 -29.82 -29.44
CA ILE A 118 20.03 -31.18 -29.99
C ILE A 118 19.92 -32.23 -28.88
N ASN A 119 20.68 -32.06 -27.80
CA ASN A 119 20.73 -33.02 -26.68
C ASN A 119 19.67 -32.75 -25.60
N SER A 120 19.15 -31.56 -25.58
CA SER A 120 18.14 -31.11 -24.60
C SER A 120 17.17 -30.18 -25.31
N PRO A 121 16.13 -30.70 -25.96
CA PRO A 121 15.15 -29.89 -26.71
C PRO A 121 14.34 -28.97 -25.80
N ILE A 122 13.70 -27.98 -26.41
CA ILE A 122 12.76 -27.11 -25.71
C ILE A 122 11.53 -27.92 -25.29
N GLU A 123 11.11 -27.79 -24.04
CA GLU A 123 9.86 -28.36 -23.55
C GLU A 123 8.69 -27.47 -23.96
N TYR A 124 7.59 -28.07 -24.44
CA TYR A 124 6.39 -27.35 -24.86
C TYR A 124 5.19 -27.81 -24.06
N GLU A 125 4.57 -26.90 -23.34
CA GLU A 125 3.37 -27.14 -22.56
C GLU A 125 2.18 -26.36 -23.12
N MET A 126 1.04 -26.99 -23.21
CA MET A 126 -0.19 -26.39 -23.75
C MET A 126 -1.21 -26.19 -22.63
N VAL A 127 -1.85 -25.03 -22.65
CA VAL A 127 -3.01 -24.67 -21.83
C VAL A 127 -4.17 -24.39 -22.76
N GLY A 128 -5.22 -25.19 -22.69
CA GLY A 128 -6.42 -25.00 -23.51
C GLY A 128 -7.19 -23.77 -23.09
N ILE A 129 -7.71 -23.04 -24.09
CA ILE A 129 -8.74 -22.04 -23.89
C ILE A 129 -10.05 -22.66 -24.41
N ALA A 130 -11.00 -22.95 -23.51
CA ALA A 130 -12.36 -23.25 -23.92
C ALA A 130 -13.05 -22.01 -24.47
N ASP A 131 -14.06 -22.19 -25.32
CA ASP A 131 -14.90 -21.08 -25.75
C ASP A 131 -15.51 -20.42 -24.49
N PHE A 132 -15.09 -19.17 -24.22
CA PHE A 132 -15.37 -18.46 -22.98
C PHE A 132 -16.84 -18.12 -22.83
N THR A 133 -17.60 -19.06 -22.38
CA THR A 133 -18.99 -18.87 -21.98
C THR A 133 -19.17 -18.75 -20.47
N GLU A 134 -18.14 -19.14 -19.67
CA GLU A 134 -18.21 -19.15 -18.21
C GLU A 134 -16.94 -18.57 -17.56
N ASP A 135 -17.09 -17.65 -16.60
CA ASP A 135 -16.00 -16.99 -15.87
C ASP A 135 -15.03 -17.97 -15.16
N ASN A 136 -15.56 -19.13 -14.75
CA ASN A 136 -14.76 -20.17 -14.07
C ASN A 136 -13.70 -20.81 -14.97
N GLU A 137 -13.90 -20.87 -16.29
CA GLU A 137 -12.96 -21.48 -17.22
C GLU A 137 -11.76 -20.59 -17.50
N VAL A 138 -11.97 -19.26 -17.54
CA VAL A 138 -10.89 -18.27 -17.65
C VAL A 138 -9.95 -18.41 -16.46
N SER A 139 -10.49 -18.45 -15.25
CA SER A 139 -9.71 -18.56 -14.01
C SER A 139 -8.91 -19.87 -13.96
N LYS A 140 -9.50 -20.99 -14.43
CA LYS A 140 -8.79 -22.29 -14.51
C LYS A 140 -7.60 -22.22 -15.46
N SER A 141 -7.78 -21.67 -16.67
CA SER A 141 -6.71 -21.56 -17.65
C SER A 141 -5.59 -20.62 -17.17
N VAL A 142 -5.94 -19.52 -16.47
CA VAL A 142 -4.94 -18.63 -15.84
C VAL A 142 -4.13 -19.38 -14.78
N ILE A 143 -4.80 -20.11 -13.89
CA ILE A 143 -4.14 -20.91 -12.82
C ILE A 143 -3.26 -22.01 -13.43
N GLU A 144 -3.78 -22.74 -14.45
CA GLU A 144 -3.04 -23.81 -15.12
C GLU A 144 -1.76 -23.27 -15.78
N ALA A 145 -1.86 -22.17 -16.54
CA ALA A 145 -0.70 -21.54 -17.15
C ALA A 145 0.32 -21.07 -16.10
N ALA A 146 -0.15 -20.44 -15.02
CA ALA A 146 0.69 -20.00 -13.91
C ALA A 146 1.42 -21.17 -13.23
N ASN A 147 0.74 -22.32 -13.07
CA ASN A 147 1.36 -23.52 -12.50
C ASN A 147 2.42 -24.09 -13.45
N LYS A 148 2.13 -24.22 -14.75
CA LYS A 148 3.09 -24.73 -15.74
C LYS A 148 4.36 -23.87 -15.83
N VAL A 149 4.24 -22.54 -15.65
CA VAL A 149 5.39 -21.64 -15.54
C VAL A 149 6.19 -21.92 -14.27
N SER A 150 5.50 -22.02 -13.12
CA SER A 150 6.18 -22.19 -11.81
C SER A 150 6.82 -23.56 -11.66
N GLU A 151 6.21 -24.61 -12.22
CA GLU A 151 6.70 -26.01 -12.17
C GLU A 151 7.96 -26.25 -13.00
N ALA A 152 8.39 -25.27 -13.81
CA ALA A 152 9.60 -25.37 -14.60
C ALA A 152 10.89 -25.49 -13.75
N GLY A 153 10.87 -25.01 -12.50
CA GLY A 153 11.99 -25.12 -11.57
C GLY A 153 11.87 -24.18 -10.36
N GLU A 154 12.79 -24.32 -9.40
CA GLU A 154 12.82 -23.48 -8.18
C GLU A 154 13.07 -21.99 -8.48
N GLN A 155 13.82 -21.71 -9.54
CA GLN A 155 14.09 -20.33 -10.01
C GLN A 155 13.77 -20.23 -11.49
N VAL A 156 12.84 -19.36 -11.84
CA VAL A 156 12.36 -19.14 -13.20
C VAL A 156 12.59 -17.72 -13.64
N ASN A 157 13.16 -17.55 -14.83
CA ASN A 157 13.12 -16.33 -15.62
C ASN A 157 12.01 -16.44 -16.65
N LEU A 158 11.02 -15.57 -16.55
CA LEU A 158 9.86 -15.55 -17.42
C LEU A 158 10.02 -14.48 -18.51
N PHE A 159 9.92 -14.93 -19.75
CA PHE A 159 9.73 -14.08 -20.93
C PHE A 159 8.27 -14.15 -21.34
N ILE A 160 7.71 -13.05 -21.79
CA ILE A 160 6.30 -12.96 -22.17
C ILE A 160 6.19 -12.39 -23.59
N ASP A 161 5.50 -13.13 -24.45
CA ASP A 161 5.08 -12.63 -25.76
C ASP A 161 3.60 -12.21 -25.69
N PHE A 162 3.37 -10.91 -25.79
CA PHE A 162 2.02 -10.31 -25.76
C PHE A 162 1.30 -10.34 -27.11
N ASN A 163 1.95 -10.92 -28.13
CA ASN A 163 1.37 -11.02 -29.46
C ASN A 163 0.56 -12.30 -29.60
N GLY A 164 -0.41 -12.24 -30.48
CA GLY A 164 -1.20 -13.40 -30.82
C GLY A 164 -2.46 -13.62 -30.01
N GLY A 165 -3.27 -14.54 -30.49
CA GLY A 165 -4.54 -14.90 -29.91
C GLY A 165 -5.62 -13.82 -29.99
N GLN A 166 -6.70 -14.05 -29.26
CA GLN A 166 -7.81 -13.09 -29.15
C GLN A 166 -7.48 -12.01 -28.11
N ARG A 167 -8.03 -10.81 -28.27
CA ARG A 167 -7.69 -9.64 -27.42
C ARG A 167 -7.81 -9.89 -25.91
N TYR A 168 -8.78 -10.68 -25.45
CA TYR A 168 -8.96 -10.99 -24.04
C TYR A 168 -7.81 -11.83 -23.45
N VAL A 169 -7.09 -12.58 -24.29
CA VAL A 169 -5.94 -13.39 -23.81
C VAL A 169 -4.80 -12.50 -23.33
N ALA A 170 -4.68 -11.29 -23.86
CA ALA A 170 -3.72 -10.32 -23.33
C ALA A 170 -3.99 -10.00 -21.84
N PHE A 171 -5.27 -9.88 -21.44
CA PHE A 171 -5.64 -9.72 -20.02
C PHE A 171 -5.32 -10.96 -19.18
N MET A 172 -5.47 -12.16 -19.74
CA MET A 172 -5.06 -13.39 -19.05
C MET A 172 -3.54 -13.43 -18.83
N ILE A 173 -2.75 -13.13 -19.85
CA ILE A 173 -1.28 -13.06 -19.76
C ILE A 173 -0.87 -12.03 -18.71
N LEU A 174 -1.54 -10.87 -18.65
CA LEU A 174 -1.33 -9.85 -17.64
C LEU A 174 -1.63 -10.38 -16.22
N ALA A 175 -2.74 -11.08 -16.04
CA ALA A 175 -3.08 -11.70 -14.76
C ALA A 175 -2.04 -12.77 -14.35
N ILE A 176 -1.63 -13.62 -15.29
CA ILE A 176 -0.59 -14.64 -15.05
C ILE A 176 0.73 -13.97 -14.64
N ALA A 177 1.14 -12.91 -15.34
CA ALA A 177 2.37 -12.19 -15.03
C ALA A 177 2.34 -11.59 -13.60
N ASN A 178 1.20 -11.02 -13.18
CA ASN A 178 1.05 -10.52 -11.82
C ASN A 178 1.05 -11.67 -10.77
N LEU A 179 0.43 -12.82 -11.07
CA LEU A 179 0.53 -14.00 -10.19
C LEU A 179 1.98 -14.50 -10.08
N MET A 180 2.74 -14.46 -11.18
CA MET A 180 4.15 -14.84 -11.18
C MET A 180 4.99 -13.93 -10.30
N LYS A 181 4.72 -12.62 -10.26
CA LYS A 181 5.37 -11.70 -9.30
C LYS A 181 5.12 -12.11 -7.83
N ILE A 182 3.89 -12.51 -7.49
CA ILE A 182 3.56 -12.99 -6.14
C ILE A 182 4.38 -14.25 -5.80
N ARG A 183 4.62 -15.11 -6.77
CA ARG A 183 5.44 -16.32 -6.63
C ARG A 183 6.95 -16.05 -6.74
N GLN A 184 7.36 -14.78 -6.80
CA GLN A 184 8.76 -14.35 -6.91
C GLN A 184 9.49 -14.84 -8.18
N VAL A 185 8.72 -15.13 -9.23
CA VAL A 185 9.26 -15.42 -10.57
C VAL A 185 9.83 -14.13 -11.15
N ASN A 186 11.06 -14.19 -11.65
CA ASN A 186 11.69 -13.05 -12.31
C ASN A 186 11.10 -12.85 -13.71
N ILE A 187 10.45 -11.72 -13.95
CA ILE A 187 9.98 -11.33 -15.28
C ILE A 187 11.14 -10.63 -15.98
N GLU A 188 11.76 -11.33 -16.91
CA GLU A 188 12.99 -10.88 -17.59
C GLU A 188 12.69 -9.91 -18.73
N GLN A 189 11.62 -10.19 -19.51
CA GLN A 189 11.22 -9.33 -20.63
C GLN A 189 9.76 -9.58 -21.02
N ILE A 190 9.10 -8.50 -21.43
CA ILE A 190 7.74 -8.52 -21.99
C ILE A 190 7.81 -7.90 -23.39
N MET A 191 7.41 -8.65 -24.40
CA MET A 191 7.58 -8.28 -25.80
C MET A 191 6.25 -8.08 -26.52
N THR A 192 6.24 -7.09 -27.39
CA THR A 192 5.15 -6.88 -28.36
C THR A 192 5.74 -6.48 -29.71
N MET A 193 5.01 -6.74 -30.77
CA MET A 193 5.34 -6.28 -32.11
C MET A 193 4.49 -5.08 -32.50
N ASN A 194 5.14 -4.05 -33.02
CA ASN A 194 4.44 -2.86 -33.48
C ASN A 194 4.42 -2.80 -35.00
N PHE A 195 3.34 -3.31 -35.60
CA PHE A 195 3.16 -3.35 -37.06
C PHE A 195 2.93 -1.98 -37.68
N ASP A 196 2.49 -0.99 -36.90
CA ASP A 196 2.27 0.38 -37.37
C ASP A 196 3.59 1.17 -37.46
N ASN A 197 4.62 0.77 -36.72
CA ASN A 197 5.93 1.40 -36.69
C ASN A 197 6.96 0.67 -37.58
N LYS A 198 6.50 0.12 -38.70
CA LYS A 198 7.45 -0.49 -39.69
C LYS A 198 8.37 0.58 -40.26
N VAL A 199 9.68 0.30 -40.24
CA VAL A 199 10.70 1.10 -40.89
C VAL A 199 11.31 0.24 -42.00
N ASP A 200 11.22 0.69 -43.23
CA ASP A 200 11.71 -0.06 -44.43
C ASP A 200 11.15 -1.51 -44.50
N GLY A 201 9.90 -1.70 -44.09
CA GLY A 201 9.25 -3.01 -44.09
C GLY A 201 9.63 -3.92 -42.92
N ILE A 202 10.49 -3.48 -42.00
CA ILE A 202 10.93 -4.23 -40.82
C ILE A 202 10.06 -3.88 -39.61
N VAL A 203 9.54 -4.90 -38.92
CA VAL A 203 8.69 -4.75 -37.73
C VAL A 203 9.54 -4.75 -36.47
N PRO A 204 9.52 -3.71 -35.64
CA PRO A 204 10.24 -3.74 -34.37
C PRO A 204 9.53 -4.62 -33.33
N ILE A 205 10.29 -5.46 -32.62
CA ILE A 205 9.89 -6.11 -31.37
C ILE A 205 10.28 -5.17 -30.25
N GLN A 206 9.28 -4.67 -29.55
CA GLN A 206 9.43 -3.68 -28.47
C GLN A 206 9.36 -4.36 -27.10
N ASN A 207 10.17 -3.87 -26.16
CA ASN A 207 10.06 -4.24 -24.75
C ASN A 207 8.99 -3.37 -24.09
N MET A 208 8.03 -4.02 -23.44
CA MET A 208 6.91 -3.40 -22.72
C MET A 208 7.12 -3.36 -21.20
N GLU A 209 8.34 -3.60 -20.72
CA GLU A 209 8.67 -3.65 -19.30
C GLU A 209 8.24 -2.37 -18.58
N SER A 210 8.46 -1.19 -19.17
CA SER A 210 8.06 0.10 -18.57
C SER A 210 6.55 0.22 -18.38
N VAL A 211 5.75 -0.25 -19.35
CA VAL A 211 4.28 -0.27 -19.23
C VAL A 211 3.85 -1.24 -18.14
N PHE A 212 4.50 -2.40 -18.06
CA PHE A 212 4.19 -3.39 -17.05
C PHE A 212 4.61 -2.93 -15.64
N ALA A 213 5.72 -2.22 -15.53
CA ALA A 213 6.17 -1.62 -14.27
C ALA A 213 5.17 -0.59 -13.70
N SER A 214 4.30 0.02 -14.55
CA SER A 214 3.26 0.92 -14.06
C SER A 214 2.26 0.24 -13.11
N PHE A 215 2.08 -1.09 -13.21
CA PHE A 215 1.28 -1.84 -12.22
C PHE A 215 1.95 -1.88 -10.84
N ASP A 216 3.29 -1.87 -10.78
CA ASP A 216 4.03 -1.76 -9.51
C ASP A 216 3.87 -0.36 -8.91
N LEU A 217 3.81 0.68 -9.75
CA LEU A 217 3.48 2.04 -9.31
C LEU A 217 2.09 2.08 -8.67
N ILE A 218 1.05 1.55 -9.36
CA ILE A 218 -0.32 1.50 -8.85
C ILE A 218 -0.37 0.72 -7.54
N ALA A 219 0.25 -0.45 -7.49
CA ALA A 219 0.33 -1.26 -6.27
C ALA A 219 1.04 -0.51 -5.14
N GLY A 220 2.17 0.14 -5.42
CA GLY A 220 2.93 0.91 -4.45
C GLY A 220 2.17 2.11 -3.90
N ILE A 221 1.40 2.82 -4.73
CA ILE A 221 0.53 3.92 -4.29
C ILE A 221 -0.58 3.39 -3.37
N ASN A 222 -1.27 2.32 -3.79
CA ASN A 222 -2.32 1.70 -3.00
C ASN A 222 -1.78 1.17 -1.66
N GLU A 223 -0.60 0.53 -1.64
CA GLU A 223 0.03 0.08 -0.39
C GLU A 223 0.39 1.26 0.52
N TYR A 224 0.87 2.37 -0.06
CA TYR A 224 1.22 3.54 0.72
C TYR A 224 -0.02 4.22 1.29
N ILE A 225 -1.03 4.51 0.47
CA ILE A 225 -2.23 5.23 0.89
C ILE A 225 -3.02 4.42 1.93
N ASN A 226 -3.24 3.13 1.69
CA ASN A 226 -4.12 2.33 2.54
C ASN A 226 -3.40 1.68 3.74
N TYR A 227 -2.10 1.42 3.62
CA TYR A 227 -1.37 0.65 4.65
C TYR A 227 -0.07 1.32 5.13
N GLY A 228 0.24 2.52 4.66
CA GLY A 228 1.47 3.23 5.01
C GLY A 228 2.75 2.48 4.60
N ARG A 229 2.71 1.59 3.61
CA ARG A 229 3.85 0.79 3.17
C ARG A 229 4.49 1.40 1.95
N ILE A 230 5.69 1.94 2.08
CA ILE A 230 6.38 2.67 1.00
C ILE A 230 7.31 1.78 0.15
N LYS A 231 7.57 0.54 0.56
CA LYS A 231 8.62 -0.29 -0.02
C LYS A 231 8.46 -0.49 -1.54
N THR A 232 7.27 -0.83 -2.00
CA THR A 232 6.98 -1.05 -3.43
C THR A 232 7.11 0.24 -4.23
N LEU A 233 6.56 1.34 -3.73
CA LEU A 233 6.66 2.66 -4.36
C LEU A 233 8.12 3.12 -4.47
N ARG A 234 8.89 2.99 -3.41
CA ARG A 234 10.32 3.33 -3.40
C ARG A 234 11.13 2.45 -4.35
N SER A 235 10.80 1.16 -4.45
CA SER A 235 11.45 0.24 -5.39
C SER A 235 11.19 0.66 -6.84
N TYR A 236 9.99 1.10 -7.15
CA TYR A 236 9.62 1.60 -8.48
C TYR A 236 10.44 2.82 -8.89
N PHE A 237 10.60 3.79 -7.99
CA PHE A 237 11.35 5.03 -8.27
C PHE A 237 12.87 4.91 -8.06
N LYS A 238 13.38 3.75 -7.64
CA LYS A 238 14.83 3.54 -7.41
C LYS A 238 15.73 3.91 -8.62
N PRO A 239 15.32 3.68 -9.89
CA PRO A 239 16.11 4.08 -11.04
C PRO A 239 16.12 5.59 -11.31
N SER A 240 15.22 6.38 -10.70
CA SER A 240 15.17 7.82 -10.89
C SER A 240 16.44 8.51 -10.39
N SER A 241 17.01 9.38 -11.21
CA SER A 241 18.14 10.24 -10.83
C SER A 241 17.72 11.52 -10.13
N ASN A 242 16.42 11.81 -10.04
CA ASN A 242 15.88 13.03 -9.45
C ASN A 242 16.07 13.04 -7.93
N LYS A 243 16.91 13.97 -7.45
CA LYS A 243 17.26 14.10 -6.02
C LYS A 243 16.08 14.53 -5.16
N GLU A 244 15.17 15.33 -5.71
CA GLU A 244 14.00 15.84 -5.01
C GLU A 244 13.00 14.71 -4.75
N ILE A 245 12.68 13.88 -5.75
CA ILE A 245 11.85 12.68 -5.61
C ILE A 245 12.45 11.73 -4.58
N ASN A 246 13.76 11.45 -4.69
CA ASN A 246 14.44 10.55 -3.75
C ASN A 246 14.41 11.08 -2.31
N ALA A 247 14.51 12.39 -2.10
CA ALA A 247 14.40 13.02 -0.78
C ALA A 247 12.98 12.90 -0.22
N ILE A 248 11.94 13.15 -1.04
CA ILE A 248 10.54 12.99 -0.65
C ILE A 248 10.24 11.54 -0.27
N LEU A 249 10.63 10.58 -1.11
CA LEU A 249 10.43 9.15 -0.84
C LEU A 249 11.15 8.69 0.44
N ALA A 250 12.36 9.20 0.69
CA ALA A 250 13.08 8.92 1.95
C ALA A 250 12.33 9.48 3.16
N LYS A 251 11.77 10.69 3.05
CA LYS A 251 10.97 11.29 4.13
C LYS A 251 9.65 10.56 4.35
N MET A 252 8.99 10.14 3.27
CA MET A 252 7.80 9.29 3.33
C MET A 252 8.09 7.96 4.05
N GLU A 253 9.24 7.34 3.77
CA GLU A 253 9.64 6.09 4.43
C GLU A 253 9.90 6.30 5.92
N GLU A 254 10.64 7.34 6.28
CA GLU A 254 10.89 7.70 7.67
C GLU A 254 9.59 7.94 8.43
N PHE A 255 8.68 8.70 7.83
CA PHE A 255 7.36 9.00 8.40
C PHE A 255 6.51 7.73 8.58
N SER A 256 6.41 6.89 7.55
CA SER A 256 5.66 5.63 7.57
C SER A 256 6.20 4.66 8.63
N ASN A 257 7.52 4.50 8.73
CA ASN A 257 8.14 3.63 9.72
C ASN A 257 7.82 4.11 11.16
N ASN A 258 7.82 5.43 11.40
CA ASN A 258 7.47 5.96 12.71
C ASN A 258 5.98 5.87 13.01
N LEU A 259 5.11 5.99 12.00
CA LEU A 259 3.67 5.75 12.14
C LEU A 259 3.40 4.28 12.51
N GLN A 260 3.99 3.32 11.79
CA GLN A 260 3.86 1.89 12.07
C GLN A 260 4.39 1.49 13.47
N LEU A 261 5.45 2.14 13.93
CA LEU A 261 6.00 1.95 15.27
C LEU A 261 5.23 2.71 16.36
N CYS A 262 4.09 3.30 16.04
CA CYS A 262 3.28 4.09 16.98
C CYS A 262 4.04 5.23 17.67
N ARG A 263 5.04 5.82 17.00
CA ARG A 263 5.81 6.97 17.51
C ARG A 263 5.06 8.27 17.25
N THR A 264 3.95 8.46 17.94
CA THR A 264 3.01 9.57 17.71
C THR A 264 3.68 10.94 17.82
N GLY A 265 4.58 11.13 18.76
CA GLY A 265 5.34 12.38 18.92
C GLY A 265 6.19 12.73 17.70
N TYR A 266 6.80 11.73 17.04
CA TYR A 266 7.51 11.92 15.79
C TYR A 266 6.54 12.34 14.67
N VAL A 267 5.45 11.61 14.49
CA VAL A 267 4.44 11.89 13.47
C VAL A 267 3.90 13.30 13.62
N MET A 268 3.51 13.71 14.84
CA MET A 268 2.99 15.06 15.14
C MET A 268 4.00 16.18 14.85
N SER A 269 5.29 15.94 15.04
CA SER A 269 6.34 16.95 14.82
C SER A 269 6.79 17.07 13.36
N HIS A 270 6.72 16.00 12.57
CA HIS A 270 7.28 15.93 11.20
C HIS A 270 6.23 15.95 10.08
N ARG A 271 4.93 15.82 10.41
CA ARG A 271 3.87 15.84 9.39
C ARG A 271 3.84 17.10 8.54
N ASN A 272 4.12 18.26 9.14
CA ASN A 272 4.14 19.54 8.42
C ASN A 272 5.30 19.62 7.43
N GLU A 273 6.45 19.03 7.77
CA GLU A 273 7.61 18.97 6.87
C GLU A 273 7.30 18.10 5.65
N LEU A 274 6.74 16.91 5.86
CA LEU A 274 6.32 16.02 4.77
C LEU A 274 5.25 16.68 3.89
N LEU A 275 4.24 17.31 4.51
CA LEU A 275 3.20 18.04 3.79
C LEU A 275 3.80 19.15 2.90
N GLN A 276 4.76 19.92 3.44
CA GLN A 276 5.40 20.99 2.70
C GLN A 276 6.20 20.45 1.51
N MET A 277 7.00 19.40 1.72
CA MET A 277 7.77 18.77 0.63
C MET A 277 6.87 18.27 -0.51
N LEU A 278 5.75 17.62 -0.18
CA LEU A 278 4.79 17.13 -1.18
C LEU A 278 4.10 18.27 -1.91
N LYS A 279 3.69 19.34 -1.21
CA LYS A 279 3.07 20.52 -1.81
C LYS A 279 4.04 21.30 -2.69
N ASP A 280 5.25 21.56 -2.22
CA ASP A 280 6.27 22.26 -3.00
C ASP A 280 6.54 21.53 -4.32
N TYR A 281 6.57 20.18 -4.27
CA TYR A 281 6.72 19.38 -5.46
C TYR A 281 5.51 19.47 -6.40
N SER A 282 4.30 19.37 -5.86
CA SER A 282 3.04 19.43 -6.61
C SER A 282 2.77 20.80 -7.24
N GLU A 283 3.14 21.89 -6.56
CA GLU A 283 2.88 23.27 -7.00
C GLU A 283 3.99 23.86 -7.91
N LYS A 284 5.11 23.15 -8.04
CA LYS A 284 6.26 23.60 -8.84
C LYS A 284 5.90 23.65 -10.32
N LYS A 285 5.90 24.87 -10.90
CA LYS A 285 5.72 25.05 -12.34
C LYS A 285 6.98 24.61 -13.10
N ARG A 286 6.84 23.56 -13.91
CA ARG A 286 7.92 22.95 -14.71
C ARG A 286 7.74 23.21 -16.21
N GLU A 287 7.18 24.35 -16.60
CA GLU A 287 6.77 24.68 -17.98
C GLU A 287 7.91 24.61 -19.02
N THR A 288 9.16 24.60 -18.56
CA THR A 288 10.36 24.62 -19.45
C THR A 288 11.28 23.40 -19.28
N GLU A 289 11.01 22.51 -18.31
CA GLU A 289 11.86 21.36 -18.06
C GLU A 289 11.34 20.13 -18.82
N VAL A 290 12.25 19.43 -19.53
CA VAL A 290 11.94 18.12 -20.11
C VAL A 290 12.02 17.10 -18.98
N LEU A 291 10.86 16.72 -18.43
CA LEU A 291 10.75 15.74 -17.36
C LEU A 291 11.05 14.33 -17.91
N ASP A 292 11.79 13.55 -17.14
CA ASP A 292 11.90 12.12 -17.42
C ASP A 292 10.58 11.38 -17.07
N THR A 293 10.50 10.11 -17.45
CA THR A 293 9.27 9.31 -17.23
C THR A 293 8.93 9.18 -15.75
N TYR A 294 9.93 9.06 -14.87
CA TYR A 294 9.69 8.95 -13.42
C TYR A 294 9.20 10.26 -12.81
N GLU A 295 9.71 11.40 -13.29
CA GLU A 295 9.27 12.73 -12.86
C GLU A 295 7.83 12.97 -13.26
N GLN A 296 7.45 12.66 -14.51
CA GLN A 296 6.06 12.78 -14.98
C GLN A 296 5.11 11.90 -14.18
N LEU A 297 5.50 10.67 -13.88
CA LEU A 297 4.68 9.75 -13.11
C LEU A 297 4.58 10.16 -11.64
N PHE A 298 5.65 10.67 -11.04
CA PHE A 298 5.59 11.17 -9.67
C PHE A 298 4.73 12.43 -9.55
N GLU A 299 4.82 13.34 -10.52
CA GLU A 299 3.95 14.52 -10.60
C GLU A 299 2.46 14.14 -10.71
N TYR A 300 2.16 13.09 -11.48
CA TYR A 300 0.81 12.57 -11.61
C TYR A 300 0.25 12.03 -10.29
N VAL A 301 1.04 11.29 -9.51
CA VAL A 301 0.57 10.57 -8.31
C VAL A 301 0.72 11.35 -7.00
N VAL A 302 1.50 12.44 -6.96
CA VAL A 302 1.75 13.19 -5.71
C VAL A 302 0.47 13.77 -5.11
N ASN A 303 -0.49 14.17 -5.95
CA ASN A 303 -1.78 14.68 -5.51
C ASN A 303 -2.68 13.60 -4.90
N ASP A 304 -2.61 12.37 -5.41
CA ASP A 304 -3.32 11.22 -4.83
C ASP A 304 -2.74 10.88 -3.44
N ILE A 305 -1.42 10.96 -3.28
CA ILE A 305 -0.75 10.80 -2.00
C ILE A 305 -1.18 11.89 -1.02
N LEU A 306 -1.21 13.15 -1.43
CA LEU A 306 -1.67 14.28 -0.62
C LEU A 306 -3.11 14.08 -0.16
N THR A 307 -4.00 13.68 -1.07
CA THR A 307 -5.42 13.42 -0.79
C THR A 307 -5.59 12.24 0.17
N GLY A 308 -4.89 11.14 -0.07
CA GLY A 308 -4.96 9.95 0.79
C GLY A 308 -4.47 10.19 2.23
N TYR A 309 -3.55 11.13 2.41
CA TYR A 309 -2.98 11.48 3.71
C TYR A 309 -3.53 12.78 4.31
N GLU A 310 -4.53 13.42 3.70
CA GLU A 310 -5.01 14.74 4.10
C GLU A 310 -5.36 14.81 5.60
N GLY A 311 -6.16 13.88 6.09
CA GLY A 311 -6.58 13.84 7.49
C GLY A 311 -5.42 13.72 8.48
N LEU A 312 -4.38 12.96 8.12
CA LEU A 312 -3.18 12.77 8.93
C LEU A 312 -2.25 13.98 8.89
N LEU A 313 -2.04 14.56 7.71
CA LEU A 313 -1.06 15.63 7.50
C LEU A 313 -1.59 17.02 7.89
N THR A 314 -2.85 17.32 7.56
CA THR A 314 -3.44 18.66 7.75
C THR A 314 -4.40 18.74 8.93
N GLY A 315 -5.03 17.62 9.30
CA GLY A 315 -6.05 17.53 10.33
C GLY A 315 -5.56 17.83 11.74
N ASP A 316 -6.47 18.07 12.65
CA ASP A 316 -6.17 18.08 14.09
C ASP A 316 -6.25 16.64 14.68
N LEU A 317 -6.11 16.49 15.99
CA LEU A 317 -6.05 15.17 16.59
C LEU A 317 -7.29 14.29 16.33
N PRO A 318 -8.55 14.79 16.40
CA PRO A 318 -9.72 14.02 15.98
C PRO A 318 -9.67 13.58 14.52
N ASP A 319 -9.21 14.43 13.60
CA ASP A 319 -9.10 14.08 12.17
C ASP A 319 -8.04 13.01 11.94
N ILE A 320 -6.91 13.09 12.65
CA ILE A 320 -5.84 12.08 12.63
C ILE A 320 -6.37 10.72 13.12
N ILE A 321 -7.12 10.72 14.24
CA ILE A 321 -7.68 9.49 14.77
C ILE A 321 -8.70 8.89 13.79
N LYS A 322 -9.58 9.71 13.17
CA LYS A 322 -10.51 9.26 12.14
C LYS A 322 -9.77 8.69 10.95
N TRP A 323 -8.76 9.41 10.42
CA TRP A 323 -7.94 8.91 9.34
C TRP A 323 -7.32 7.54 9.66
N CYS A 324 -6.81 7.37 10.89
CA CYS A 324 -6.29 6.08 11.33
C CYS A 324 -7.36 4.98 11.35
N VAL A 325 -8.59 5.29 11.78
CA VAL A 325 -9.70 4.32 11.79
C VAL A 325 -10.12 3.96 10.36
N ASP A 326 -10.25 4.95 9.49
CA ASP A 326 -10.68 4.77 8.09
C ASP A 326 -9.67 3.98 7.25
N ASN A 327 -8.40 3.95 7.67
CA ASN A 327 -7.30 3.24 7.01
C ASN A 327 -6.80 2.01 7.81
N ASP A 328 -7.61 1.46 8.72
CA ASP A 328 -7.30 0.26 9.52
C ASP A 328 -6.08 0.37 10.46
N PHE A 329 -5.61 1.59 10.76
CA PHE A 329 -4.53 1.87 11.71
C PHE A 329 -5.03 1.97 13.16
N ILE A 330 -5.79 0.97 13.62
CA ILE A 330 -6.47 1.03 14.93
C ILE A 330 -5.50 1.12 16.10
N GLN A 331 -4.38 0.41 16.05
CA GLN A 331 -3.35 0.50 17.09
C GLN A 331 -2.76 1.93 17.18
N GLN A 332 -2.56 2.58 16.04
CA GLN A 332 -2.11 3.96 15.95
C GLN A 332 -3.19 4.91 16.49
N ALA A 333 -4.45 4.71 16.10
CA ALA A 333 -5.59 5.49 16.62
C ALA A 333 -5.68 5.43 18.15
N LEU A 334 -5.56 4.23 18.72
CA LEU A 334 -5.53 4.03 20.18
C LEU A 334 -4.32 4.72 20.81
N THR A 335 -3.16 4.66 20.16
CA THR A 335 -1.93 5.28 20.66
C THR A 335 -2.01 6.80 20.60
N PHE A 336 -2.48 7.39 19.49
CA PHE A 336 -2.77 8.84 19.41
C PHE A 336 -3.77 9.28 20.48
N THR A 337 -4.83 8.51 20.68
CA THR A 337 -5.82 8.78 21.73
C THR A 337 -5.18 8.74 23.12
N SER A 338 -4.38 7.72 23.41
CA SER A 338 -3.76 7.57 24.74
C SER A 338 -2.73 8.65 25.02
N GLU A 339 -1.90 8.98 24.02
CA GLU A 339 -0.66 9.73 24.22
C GLU A 339 -0.79 11.23 23.90
N GLU A 340 -1.57 11.59 22.87
CA GLU A 340 -1.67 12.99 22.42
C GLU A 340 -2.91 13.71 22.98
N MET A 341 -3.94 12.95 23.42
CA MET A 341 -5.18 13.53 23.89
C MET A 341 -5.03 14.45 25.11
N PRO A 342 -4.18 14.16 26.12
CA PRO A 342 -3.95 15.09 27.23
C PRO A 342 -3.47 16.47 26.76
N GLY A 343 -2.53 16.50 25.81
CA GLY A 343 -2.05 17.73 25.21
C GLY A 343 -3.14 18.46 24.41
N TYR A 344 -3.96 17.73 23.71
CA TYR A 344 -5.08 18.26 22.95
C TYR A 344 -6.17 18.86 23.85
N PHE A 345 -6.54 18.18 24.97
CA PHE A 345 -7.48 18.73 25.97
C PHE A 345 -7.03 20.06 26.50
N TRP A 346 -5.73 20.19 26.78
CA TRP A 346 -5.13 21.41 27.29
C TRP A 346 -5.07 22.51 26.22
N GLY A 347 -4.55 22.19 25.06
CA GLY A 347 -4.39 23.13 23.94
C GLY A 347 -5.73 23.67 23.43
N SER A 348 -6.73 22.83 23.34
CA SER A 348 -8.10 23.21 22.93
C SER A 348 -8.89 23.97 24.01
N GLY A 349 -8.40 23.94 25.28
CA GLY A 349 -9.07 24.54 26.44
C GLY A 349 -10.25 23.73 26.97
N LEU A 350 -10.40 22.45 26.56
CA LEU A 350 -11.39 21.54 27.11
C LEU A 350 -11.09 21.25 28.59
N PHE A 351 -9.82 21.19 28.95
CA PHE A 351 -9.37 21.01 30.31
C PHE A 351 -8.26 22.01 30.65
N LYS A 352 -8.40 22.76 31.77
CA LYS A 352 -7.42 23.72 32.26
C LYS A 352 -7.31 23.66 33.78
N ALA A 353 -6.07 23.74 34.29
CA ALA A 353 -5.83 23.97 35.71
C ALA A 353 -5.83 25.48 36.02
N SER A 354 -6.23 25.83 37.24
CA SER A 354 -6.10 27.20 37.74
C SER A 354 -4.68 27.51 38.20
N ALA A 355 -4.35 28.81 38.34
CA ALA A 355 -3.04 29.23 38.85
C ALA A 355 -2.71 28.63 40.24
N SER A 356 -3.71 28.45 41.11
CA SER A 356 -3.54 27.81 42.43
C SER A 356 -3.21 26.33 42.34
N GLU A 357 -3.77 25.63 41.36
CA GLU A 357 -3.45 24.21 41.10
C GLU A 357 -2.08 24.06 40.49
N GLU A 358 -1.72 24.99 39.61
CA GLU A 358 -0.38 25.07 39.05
C GLU A 358 0.67 25.22 40.14
N ALA A 359 0.42 26.11 41.12
CA ALA A 359 1.31 26.30 42.28
C ALA A 359 1.38 25.07 43.19
N ALA A 360 0.24 24.39 43.39
CA ALA A 360 0.17 23.17 44.18
C ALA A 360 0.90 22.00 43.49
N TYR A 361 0.81 21.93 42.15
CA TYR A 361 1.55 20.96 41.35
C TYR A 361 3.09 21.21 41.39
N ASP A 362 3.53 22.48 41.31
CA ASP A 362 4.95 22.82 41.48
C ASP A 362 5.48 22.40 42.86
N LYS A 363 4.70 22.59 43.94
CA LYS A 363 5.01 22.08 45.26
C LYS A 363 5.08 20.55 45.33
N PHE A 364 4.19 19.88 44.62
CA PHE A 364 4.22 18.41 44.52
C PHE A 364 5.48 17.92 43.79
N LEU A 365 5.83 18.52 42.65
CA LEU A 365 7.04 18.18 41.92
C LEU A 365 8.30 18.34 42.77
N LYS A 366 8.42 19.39 43.61
CA LYS A 366 9.51 19.62 44.55
C LYS A 366 9.61 18.56 45.65
N LYS A 367 8.52 17.84 45.95
CA LYS A 367 8.53 16.73 46.91
C LYS A 367 8.93 15.40 46.27
N VAL A 368 8.63 15.23 44.98
CA VAL A 368 8.87 13.97 44.24
C VAL A 368 10.26 13.95 43.60
N TYR A 369 10.74 15.10 43.16
CA TYR A 369 12.02 15.25 42.48
C TYR A 369 12.92 16.22 43.26
N ASP A 370 14.21 15.92 43.31
CA ASP A 370 15.19 16.89 43.78
C ASP A 370 15.11 18.18 42.93
N PRO A 371 14.91 19.35 43.52
CA PRO A 371 14.86 20.63 42.81
C PRO A 371 16.11 20.96 41.97
N SER A 372 17.25 20.34 42.28
CA SER A 372 18.50 20.46 41.55
C SER A 372 18.61 19.49 40.37
N SER A 373 17.77 18.42 40.31
CA SER A 373 17.83 17.37 39.31
C SER A 373 17.40 17.86 37.91
N GLU A 374 17.94 17.21 36.90
CA GLU A 374 17.50 17.46 35.50
C GLU A 374 16.05 17.05 35.28
N GLU A 375 15.57 16.01 35.98
CA GLU A 375 14.18 15.58 35.96
C GLU A 375 13.26 16.69 36.46
N TYR A 376 13.58 17.34 37.58
CA TYR A 376 12.79 18.46 38.08
C TYR A 376 12.81 19.66 37.12
N LYS A 377 13.98 20.03 36.62
CA LYS A 377 14.16 21.11 35.67
C LYS A 377 13.36 20.83 34.38
N THR A 378 13.42 19.62 33.90
CA THR A 378 12.69 19.13 32.73
C THR A 378 11.18 19.23 32.97
N GLN A 379 10.66 18.69 34.06
CA GLN A 379 9.23 18.77 34.41
C GLN A 379 8.76 20.21 34.60
N LYS A 380 9.58 21.05 35.22
CA LYS A 380 9.28 22.47 35.42
C LYS A 380 9.39 23.28 34.11
N GLN A 381 10.31 22.95 33.21
CA GLN A 381 10.38 23.57 31.89
C GLN A 381 9.17 23.18 31.02
N TYR A 382 8.72 21.95 31.06
CA TYR A 382 7.51 21.49 30.37
C TYR A 382 6.28 22.27 30.83
N TYR A 383 6.21 22.56 32.10
CA TYR A 383 5.15 23.32 32.69
C TYR A 383 5.22 24.84 32.35
N ARG A 384 6.41 25.42 32.33
CA ARG A 384 6.63 26.86 32.00
C ARG A 384 6.53 27.14 30.51
N LYS A 385 6.88 26.20 29.64
CA LYS A 385 6.73 26.32 28.18
C LYS A 385 5.29 26.18 27.68
N LYS A 386 4.32 26.43 28.53
CA LYS A 386 2.87 26.43 28.32
C LYS A 386 2.37 27.11 27.03
N HIS A 387 3.17 27.98 26.43
CA HIS A 387 2.84 28.72 25.21
C HIS A 387 3.75 28.43 24.02
N SER A 388 4.73 27.53 24.16
CA SER A 388 5.55 27.13 23.02
C SER A 388 4.90 25.93 22.32
N LYS A 389 4.92 25.92 20.98
CA LYS A 389 4.42 24.82 20.14
C LYS A 389 5.03 23.44 20.45
N ASN A 390 6.07 23.38 21.28
CA ASN A 390 6.81 22.19 21.69
C ASN A 390 6.67 21.87 23.19
N SER A 391 5.54 22.22 23.83
CA SER A 391 5.28 21.79 25.20
C SER A 391 5.08 20.27 25.22
N SER A 392 5.85 19.56 26.06
CA SER A 392 5.84 18.11 26.13
C SER A 392 4.46 17.58 26.57
N LYS A 393 3.92 16.63 25.84
CA LYS A 393 2.69 15.90 26.16
C LYS A 393 2.68 15.31 27.57
N TYR A 394 3.83 14.92 28.10
CA TYR A 394 3.98 14.37 29.44
C TYR A 394 3.60 15.32 30.57
N ALA A 395 3.81 16.64 30.43
CA ALA A 395 3.44 17.59 31.48
C ALA A 395 1.92 17.63 31.72
N TYR A 396 1.13 17.51 30.67
CA TYR A 396 -0.35 17.50 30.79
C TYR A 396 -0.85 16.18 31.34
N GLU A 397 -0.24 15.08 30.97
CA GLU A 397 -0.57 13.76 31.53
C GLU A 397 -0.25 13.71 33.03
N TRP A 398 0.90 14.21 33.44
CA TRP A 398 1.27 14.31 34.84
C TRP A 398 0.33 15.21 35.64
N MET A 399 -0.12 16.35 35.08
CA MET A 399 -1.09 17.22 35.72
C MET A 399 -2.45 16.52 35.90
N ILE A 400 -2.91 15.80 34.88
CA ILE A 400 -4.13 14.99 34.97
C ILE A 400 -4.00 13.95 36.08
N ASN A 401 -2.91 13.21 36.12
CA ASN A 401 -2.64 12.22 37.17
C ASN A 401 -2.60 12.85 38.57
N TYR A 402 -1.96 14.00 38.72
CA TYR A 402 -1.93 14.76 39.97
C TYR A 402 -3.33 15.15 40.45
N LEU A 403 -4.15 15.69 39.55
CA LEU A 403 -5.53 16.07 39.87
C LEU A 403 -6.40 14.85 40.22
N GLN A 404 -6.15 13.72 39.57
CA GLN A 404 -6.82 12.45 39.92
C GLN A 404 -6.47 12.02 41.34
N GLN A 405 -5.19 12.03 41.72
CA GLN A 405 -4.74 11.63 43.04
C GLN A 405 -5.26 12.56 44.13
N THR A 406 -5.21 13.88 43.90
CA THR A 406 -5.62 14.88 44.92
C THR A 406 -7.13 14.98 45.11
N ASN A 407 -7.92 14.52 44.15
CA ASN A 407 -9.40 14.58 44.24
C ASN A 407 -10.05 13.20 44.46
N LYS A 408 -9.24 12.13 44.53
CA LYS A 408 -9.74 10.76 44.68
C LYS A 408 -10.68 10.56 45.89
N ASP A 409 -10.31 11.13 47.02
CA ASP A 409 -11.06 10.95 48.29
C ASP A 409 -12.25 11.92 48.42
N ARG A 410 -12.45 12.81 47.46
CA ARG A 410 -13.52 13.83 47.48
C ARG A 410 -14.80 13.39 46.76
N ILE A 411 -14.76 12.22 46.10
CA ILE A 411 -15.88 11.70 45.32
C ILE A 411 -16.76 10.84 46.23
N ASN A 412 -18.03 11.19 46.34
CA ASN A 412 -18.96 10.36 47.06
C ASN A 412 -19.47 9.18 46.21
N LYS A 413 -19.98 8.15 46.88
CA LYS A 413 -20.48 6.91 46.26
C LYS A 413 -21.57 7.19 45.20
N ASN A 414 -22.46 8.14 45.46
CA ASN A 414 -23.56 8.48 44.56
C ASN A 414 -23.06 9.08 43.23
N GLU A 415 -22.03 9.91 43.27
CA GLU A 415 -21.38 10.46 42.05
C GLU A 415 -20.69 9.38 41.26
N LEU A 416 -19.99 8.45 41.93
CA LEU A 416 -19.36 7.30 41.30
C LEU A 416 -20.40 6.39 40.61
N ASP A 417 -21.51 6.11 41.27
CA ASP A 417 -22.59 5.28 40.74
C ASP A 417 -23.31 5.98 39.56
N ASN A 418 -23.45 7.29 39.57
CA ASN A 418 -23.98 8.07 38.45
C ASN A 418 -23.05 8.00 37.22
N ILE A 419 -21.75 8.15 37.42
CA ILE A 419 -20.76 8.03 36.34
C ILE A 419 -20.74 6.59 35.78
N LYS A 420 -20.82 5.57 36.64
CA LYS A 420 -20.96 4.17 36.22
C LYS A 420 -22.23 3.93 35.40
N LYS A 421 -23.34 4.55 35.77
CA LYS A 421 -24.61 4.46 35.04
C LYS A 421 -24.52 5.15 33.68
N GLU A 422 -23.88 6.31 33.60
CA GLU A 422 -23.64 7.01 32.35
C GLU A 422 -22.73 6.18 31.42
N LEU A 423 -21.65 5.57 31.93
CA LEU A 423 -20.79 4.64 31.20
C LEU A 423 -21.54 3.45 30.64
N LYS A 424 -22.43 2.83 31.47
CA LYS A 424 -23.29 1.74 31.01
C LYS A 424 -24.26 2.17 29.92
N ASN A 425 -24.78 3.41 29.98
CA ASN A 425 -25.67 3.96 28.95
C ASN A 425 -24.95 4.26 27.62
N LEU A 426 -23.67 4.67 27.67
CA LEU A 426 -22.85 4.83 26.49
C LEU A 426 -22.58 3.50 25.78
N ASN A 427 -22.75 2.41 26.51
CA ASN A 427 -22.41 1.06 26.10
C ASN A 427 -23.63 0.17 25.78
N LYS A 428 -24.76 0.72 25.42
CA LYS A 428 -26.01 -0.02 25.16
C LYS A 428 -25.75 -1.44 24.61
N ASN A 429 -25.64 -2.44 25.48
CA ASN A 429 -25.65 -3.89 25.23
C ASN A 429 -24.39 -4.60 24.73
N LYS A 430 -23.21 -3.98 24.61
CA LYS A 430 -22.03 -4.67 24.02
C LYS A 430 -20.87 -4.98 24.97
N ILE A 431 -20.73 -4.29 26.11
CA ILE A 431 -19.64 -4.58 27.05
C ILE A 431 -20.13 -5.54 28.15
N LYS A 432 -19.68 -6.78 28.09
CA LYS A 432 -19.93 -7.78 29.15
C LYS A 432 -19.02 -7.58 30.37
N ASP A 433 -17.96 -6.79 30.26
CA ASP A 433 -16.95 -6.69 31.30
C ASP A 433 -16.99 -5.40 32.09
N ASN A 434 -17.08 -5.55 33.42
CA ASN A 434 -17.12 -4.44 34.35
C ASN A 434 -15.75 -3.87 34.72
N LYS A 435 -14.63 -4.62 34.50
CA LYS A 435 -13.30 -4.22 34.98
C LYS A 435 -12.74 -2.99 34.26
N VAL A 436 -12.82 -2.95 32.92
CA VAL A 436 -12.39 -1.79 32.12
C VAL A 436 -13.20 -0.56 32.48
N LEU A 437 -14.53 -0.73 32.60
CA LEU A 437 -15.43 0.35 32.97
C LEU A 437 -15.20 0.82 34.43
N GLU A 438 -14.90 -0.07 35.34
CA GLU A 438 -14.57 0.27 36.72
C GLU A 438 -13.24 1.05 36.80
N LYS A 439 -12.21 0.61 36.09
CA LYS A 439 -10.94 1.32 35.97
C LYS A 439 -11.11 2.71 35.35
N ALA A 440 -11.77 2.78 34.18
CA ALA A 440 -12.05 4.04 33.50
C ALA A 440 -12.86 5.00 34.39
N THR A 441 -13.85 4.49 35.11
CA THR A 441 -14.64 5.27 36.10
C THR A 441 -13.74 5.83 37.19
N LYS A 442 -12.88 5.01 37.77
CA LYS A 442 -11.95 5.42 38.82
C LYS A 442 -11.03 6.56 38.40
N TYR A 443 -10.61 6.58 37.12
CA TYR A 443 -9.76 7.64 36.58
C TYR A 443 -10.55 8.87 36.11
N ALA A 444 -11.73 8.69 35.52
CA ALA A 444 -12.55 9.78 35.02
C ALA A 444 -13.25 10.59 36.13
N ALA A 445 -13.74 9.91 37.17
CA ALA A 445 -14.54 10.52 38.22
C ALA A 445 -13.85 11.72 38.92
N PRO A 446 -12.56 11.65 39.33
CA PRO A 446 -11.88 12.77 39.96
C PRO A 446 -11.82 14.02 39.09
N LEU A 447 -11.61 13.84 37.77
CA LEU A 447 -11.55 14.97 36.84
C LEU A 447 -12.91 15.59 36.57
N ILE A 448 -13.93 14.75 36.45
CA ILE A 448 -15.33 15.20 36.27
C ILE A 448 -15.77 15.97 37.50
N TRP A 449 -15.50 15.46 38.70
CA TRP A 449 -15.83 16.12 39.97
C TRP A 449 -15.08 17.46 40.08
N HIS A 450 -13.77 17.49 39.82
CA HIS A 450 -12.94 18.67 39.85
C HIS A 450 -13.47 19.79 38.94
N THR A 451 -13.82 19.45 37.71
CA THR A 451 -14.35 20.40 36.73
C THR A 451 -15.73 20.95 37.16
N LYS A 452 -16.57 20.12 37.79
CA LYS A 452 -17.90 20.50 38.30
C LYS A 452 -17.81 21.49 39.46
N GLN A 453 -16.90 21.28 40.41
CA GLN A 453 -16.75 22.12 41.61
C GLN A 453 -16.15 23.52 41.29
N ARG A 454 -15.41 23.65 40.21
CA ARG A 454 -14.71 24.90 39.87
C ARG A 454 -15.44 25.83 38.93
N ASN A 455 -16.75 25.89 39.00
CA ASN A 455 -17.58 26.76 38.17
C ASN A 455 -17.73 26.28 36.72
N GLY A 456 -18.48 25.35 36.44
CA GLY A 456 -19.01 25.00 35.13
C GLY A 456 -18.80 25.93 33.91
N ARG A 457 -17.95 26.94 34.08
CA ARG A 457 -17.55 27.92 33.08
C ARG A 457 -16.47 27.43 32.08
N ALA A 458 -15.77 26.36 32.41
CA ALA A 458 -14.79 25.79 31.48
C ALA A 458 -15.45 25.07 30.29
N VAL A 459 -16.73 24.82 30.36
CA VAL A 459 -17.44 23.97 29.41
C VAL A 459 -18.67 24.70 28.86
N CYS A 460 -18.92 24.58 27.59
CA CYS A 460 -19.97 25.24 26.79
C CYS A 460 -21.36 25.31 27.48
N ALA A 461 -22.12 26.37 27.20
CA ALA A 461 -23.47 26.61 27.69
C ALA A 461 -24.38 25.40 27.41
N ARG A 462 -25.19 25.06 28.41
CA ARG A 462 -26.27 24.04 28.48
C ARG A 462 -25.93 22.58 28.18
N ASN A 463 -25.07 22.26 27.21
CA ASN A 463 -24.70 20.87 26.85
C ASN A 463 -23.23 20.53 27.10
N GLY A 464 -22.43 21.50 27.52
CA GLY A 464 -20.98 21.33 27.60
C GLY A 464 -20.52 20.40 28.72
N GLU A 465 -21.21 20.38 29.85
CA GLU A 465 -20.89 19.46 30.97
C GLU A 465 -21.08 18.00 30.55
N ILE A 466 -22.14 17.71 29.79
CA ILE A 466 -22.45 16.38 29.28
C ILE A 466 -21.37 15.96 28.28
N LEU A 467 -21.00 16.84 27.33
CA LEU A 467 -19.96 16.56 26.33
C LEU A 467 -18.59 16.38 26.98
N PHE A 468 -18.24 17.17 28.00
CA PHE A 468 -16.99 17.01 28.73
C PHE A 468 -16.92 15.64 29.41
N LYS A 469 -17.99 15.24 30.10
CA LYS A 469 -18.06 13.93 30.74
C LYS A 469 -17.90 12.80 29.71
N GLU A 470 -18.64 12.88 28.61
CA GLU A 470 -18.59 11.91 27.54
C GLU A 470 -17.14 11.77 26.99
N VAL A 471 -16.47 12.87 26.67
CA VAL A 471 -15.10 12.87 26.15
C VAL A 471 -14.12 12.27 27.16
N ILE A 472 -14.17 12.67 28.44
CA ILE A 472 -13.26 12.15 29.46
C ILE A 472 -13.46 10.65 29.71
N ILE A 473 -14.70 10.22 29.73
CA ILE A 473 -15.06 8.80 29.91
C ILE A 473 -14.53 7.96 28.73
N LEU A 474 -14.83 8.36 27.50
CA LEU A 474 -14.39 7.67 26.30
C LEU A 474 -12.85 7.62 26.21
N TYR A 475 -12.17 8.72 26.55
CA TYR A 475 -10.72 8.76 26.61
C TYR A 475 -10.13 7.70 27.56
N PHE A 476 -10.61 7.62 28.82
CA PHE A 476 -10.07 6.65 29.77
C PHE A 476 -10.41 5.22 29.40
N VAL A 477 -11.58 4.97 28.85
CA VAL A 477 -11.95 3.64 28.34
C VAL A 477 -11.01 3.21 27.23
N LEU A 478 -10.76 4.07 26.24
CA LEU A 478 -9.86 3.78 25.13
C LEU A 478 -8.40 3.65 25.60
N LYS A 479 -7.97 4.45 26.58
CA LYS A 479 -6.63 4.31 27.20
C LYS A 479 -6.46 2.95 27.87
N GLU A 480 -7.47 2.44 28.59
CA GLU A 480 -7.44 1.10 29.18
C GLU A 480 -7.46 0.01 28.10
N GLN A 481 -8.24 0.17 27.05
CA GLN A 481 -8.25 -0.78 25.92
C GLN A 481 -6.87 -0.82 25.22
N ARG A 482 -6.21 0.33 25.00
CA ARG A 482 -4.85 0.38 24.46
C ARG A 482 -3.87 -0.37 25.34
N ASN A 483 -3.98 -0.25 26.66
CA ASN A 483 -3.11 -0.96 27.57
C ASN A 483 -3.33 -2.48 27.51
N LEU A 484 -4.57 -2.93 27.41
CA LEU A 484 -4.90 -4.36 27.24
C LEU A 484 -4.37 -4.93 25.91
N THR A 485 -4.53 -4.19 24.80
CA THR A 485 -4.04 -4.65 23.50
C THR A 485 -2.50 -4.73 23.44
N ASN A 486 -1.79 -3.91 24.22
CA ASN A 486 -0.32 -3.92 24.26
C ASN A 486 0.26 -4.96 25.24
N HIS A 487 -0.52 -5.37 26.25
CA HIS A 487 -0.15 -6.36 27.25
C HIS A 487 -0.93 -7.66 27.00
N ALA A 488 -0.77 -8.23 25.80
CA ALA A 488 -1.37 -9.51 25.43
C ALA A 488 -0.69 -10.67 26.21
N ASP A 489 -0.84 -10.65 27.54
CA ASP A 489 -0.58 -11.82 28.38
C ASP A 489 -1.73 -12.81 28.12
N GLY A 490 -1.45 -13.92 27.45
CA GLY A 490 -2.42 -14.87 26.91
C GLY A 490 -3.41 -15.50 27.90
N GLU A 491 -3.33 -15.21 29.19
CA GLU A 491 -4.24 -15.76 30.20
C GLU A 491 -5.35 -14.78 30.66
N THR A 492 -5.22 -13.46 30.45
CA THR A 492 -6.18 -12.47 30.95
C THR A 492 -6.70 -11.47 29.93
N GLY A 493 -6.12 -11.43 28.72
CA GLY A 493 -6.37 -10.37 27.75
C GLY A 493 -7.60 -10.56 26.87
N GLU A 494 -8.01 -11.79 26.56
CA GLU A 494 -9.09 -12.03 25.59
C GLU A 494 -10.49 -11.70 26.14
N ALA A 495 -10.71 -11.89 27.44
CA ALA A 495 -12.04 -11.66 28.02
C ALA A 495 -12.39 -10.17 28.18
N ASP A 496 -11.38 -9.29 28.26
CA ASP A 496 -11.53 -7.87 28.57
C ASP A 496 -11.26 -6.96 27.34
N SER A 497 -10.72 -7.51 26.24
CA SER A 497 -10.47 -6.77 25.00
C SER A 497 -11.74 -6.66 24.14
N TRP A 498 -11.96 -5.47 23.61
CA TRP A 498 -13.11 -5.22 22.73
C TRP A 498 -12.83 -5.69 21.30
N SER A 499 -13.90 -6.02 20.55
CA SER A 499 -13.75 -6.35 19.14
C SER A 499 -13.22 -5.15 18.35
N TYR A 500 -12.59 -5.45 17.22
CA TYR A 500 -12.06 -4.46 16.29
C TYR A 500 -13.13 -3.42 15.91
N GLU A 501 -14.30 -3.88 15.48
CA GLU A 501 -15.41 -3.02 15.04
C GLU A 501 -15.90 -2.10 16.16
N TYR A 502 -15.95 -2.63 17.38
CA TYR A 502 -16.38 -1.85 18.53
C TYR A 502 -15.37 -0.79 18.96
N LEU A 503 -14.08 -1.10 18.85
CA LEU A 503 -13.01 -0.11 19.05
C LEU A 503 -13.10 1.04 18.05
N CYS A 504 -13.33 0.73 16.77
CA CYS A 504 -13.56 1.73 15.70
C CYS A 504 -14.77 2.62 16.05
N GLU A 505 -15.90 2.01 16.41
CA GLU A 505 -17.13 2.75 16.78
C GLU A 505 -16.87 3.72 17.94
N VAL A 506 -16.15 3.29 18.98
CA VAL A 506 -15.88 4.12 20.17
C VAL A 506 -14.86 5.22 19.88
N LEU A 507 -13.84 4.96 19.06
CA LEU A 507 -12.89 5.98 18.58
C LEU A 507 -13.60 7.09 17.79
N ILE A 508 -14.43 6.72 16.84
CA ILE A 508 -15.23 7.68 16.06
C ILE A 508 -16.19 8.47 16.97
N LYS A 509 -16.79 7.82 17.96
CA LYS A 509 -17.66 8.49 18.94
C LYS A 509 -16.90 9.55 19.75
N LEU A 510 -15.68 9.25 20.19
CA LEU A 510 -14.81 10.23 20.84
C LEU A 510 -14.53 11.43 19.93
N CYS A 511 -14.15 11.19 18.68
CA CYS A 511 -13.87 12.24 17.70
C CYS A 511 -15.11 13.14 17.47
N ASN A 512 -16.27 12.53 17.30
CA ASN A 512 -17.54 13.26 17.11
C ASN A 512 -17.93 14.11 18.35
N ALA A 513 -17.67 13.61 19.56
CA ALA A 513 -17.89 14.37 20.79
C ALA A 513 -16.95 15.59 20.87
N LEU A 514 -15.69 15.44 20.48
CA LEU A 514 -14.71 16.53 20.42
C LEU A 514 -15.08 17.59 19.37
N GLU A 515 -15.56 17.19 18.20
CA GLU A 515 -16.02 18.12 17.17
C GLU A 515 -17.26 18.91 17.62
N LYS A 516 -18.23 18.24 18.23
CA LYS A 516 -19.40 18.91 18.81
C LYS A 516 -18.97 19.95 19.84
N TRP A 517 -18.00 19.60 20.69
CA TRP A 517 -17.46 20.54 21.67
C TRP A 517 -16.79 21.75 21.01
N LYS A 518 -15.98 21.56 19.95
CA LYS A 518 -15.37 22.67 19.18
C LYS A 518 -16.41 23.60 18.59
N LYS A 519 -17.44 23.07 17.93
CA LYS A 519 -18.53 23.86 17.32
C LYS A 519 -19.25 24.70 18.36
N CYS A 520 -19.50 24.16 19.57
CA CYS A 520 -20.07 24.91 20.67
C CYS A 520 -19.18 26.09 21.12
N ASN A 521 -17.86 25.93 21.10
CA ASN A 521 -16.93 26.98 21.53
C ASN A 521 -16.73 28.11 20.49
N VAL A 522 -16.77 27.79 19.20
CA VAL A 522 -16.67 28.79 18.12
C VAL A 522 -17.86 29.74 18.15
N ASN A 523 -19.09 29.19 18.29
CA ASN A 523 -20.32 29.98 18.35
C ASN A 523 -20.35 30.92 19.56
N ARG A 524 -19.70 30.58 20.68
CA ARG A 524 -19.57 31.45 21.85
C ARG A 524 -18.64 32.65 21.62
N LYS A 525 -17.52 32.45 20.91
CA LYS A 525 -16.59 33.55 20.60
C LYS A 525 -17.22 34.58 19.65
N GLN A 526 -18.16 34.15 18.83
CA GLN A 526 -18.90 35.02 17.91
C GLN A 526 -20.06 35.76 18.59
N GLN A 527 -20.68 35.19 19.62
CA GLN A 527 -21.78 35.83 20.36
C GLN A 527 -21.33 36.71 21.54
N GLY A 528 -20.07 36.64 21.92
CA GLY A 528 -19.48 37.44 23.00
C GLY A 528 -18.68 38.66 22.53
N ARG A 529 -18.90 39.10 21.28
CA ARG A 529 -18.40 40.38 20.73
C ARG A 529 -19.53 41.43 20.68
#